data_335cc95e452158b0a2d464e3405b5d87
#
_entry.id   335cc95e452158b0a2d464e3405b5d87
#
_cell.length_a   1.000
_cell.length_b   1.000
_cell.length_c   1.000
_cell.angle_alpha   90.00
_cell.angle_beta   90.00
_cell.angle_gamma   90.00
#
_symmetry.space_group_name_H-M   'P 1'
#
loop_
_entity.id
_entity.type
_entity.pdbx_description
1 polymer ?
#
loop_
_entity_poly.entity_id
_entity_poly.type
_entity_poly.pdbx_seq_one_letter_code
_entity_poly.pdbx_strand_id
1 'polypeptide(L)'
;DILKFNPKNIKLPNRDRLILSKGHGCLALYSILSDKGFFSKQKLKTFCRPTSILGGHPDTNIPGVETTTGSLGHGLSIAIGIALSLKIKKSKSRVFVIVGDGEMNEGSIWEGLMSASKHKLDNLVVIVDHNNLQTYGSPKEVAGLDNIKEKLLSFNLEVKVINGHSVLAIKRSLKRNKKIKKPLAIICNTIKGKGIDFAEGKLDWHHKASLDDMTMKKLHNSLKKLP
;
A
#
# COMPACT_ATOMS: atom_id res chain seq x y z
N ASP A 1 12.09 9.52 5.24
CA ASP A 1 13.52 9.26 4.97
C ASP A 1 13.76 8.34 3.77
N ILE A 2 12.74 7.75 3.17
CA ILE A 2 12.88 6.86 2.01
C ILE A 2 12.32 7.50 0.74
N LEU A 3 11.07 7.97 0.79
CA LEU A 3 10.44 8.64 -0.35
C LEU A 3 10.86 10.10 -0.42
N LYS A 4 11.18 10.55 -1.63
CA LYS A 4 11.42 11.96 -1.94
C LYS A 4 10.10 12.61 -2.31
N PHE A 5 9.61 13.50 -1.49
CA PHE A 5 8.39 14.26 -1.72
C PHE A 5 8.49 15.66 -1.12
N ASN A 6 7.62 16.56 -1.57
CA ASN A 6 7.45 17.89 -0.98
C ASN A 6 5.95 18.20 -0.89
N PRO A 7 5.35 18.28 0.30
CA PRO A 7 3.91 18.54 0.46
C PRO A 7 3.51 19.93 -0.03
N LYS A 8 4.44 20.91 -0.04
CA LYS A 8 4.21 22.25 -0.57
C LYS A 8 4.31 22.33 -2.09
N ASN A 9 4.89 21.32 -2.75
CA ASN A 9 5.01 21.24 -4.20
C ASN A 9 4.78 19.80 -4.68
N ILE A 10 3.51 19.41 -4.73
CA ILE A 10 3.07 18.08 -5.18
C ILE A 10 3.34 17.82 -6.67
N LYS A 11 3.56 18.86 -7.47
CA LYS A 11 3.87 18.76 -8.91
C LYS A 11 5.35 18.58 -9.21
N LEU A 12 6.22 18.54 -8.18
CA LEU A 12 7.66 18.40 -8.37
C LEU A 12 7.98 17.15 -9.24
N PRO A 13 8.65 17.30 -10.41
CA PRO A 13 8.82 16.20 -11.35
C PRO A 13 9.72 15.07 -10.82
N ASN A 14 10.70 15.43 -9.99
CA ASN A 14 11.72 14.51 -9.46
C ASN A 14 11.35 13.86 -8.11
N ARG A 15 10.07 13.91 -7.70
CA ARG A 15 9.61 13.22 -6.51
C ARG A 15 9.31 11.75 -6.77
N ASP A 16 9.40 10.94 -5.75
CA ASP A 16 8.90 9.57 -5.79
C ASP A 16 7.36 9.56 -5.83
N ARG A 17 6.78 8.44 -6.23
CA ARG A 17 5.34 8.21 -6.30
C ARG A 17 4.95 7.07 -5.39
N LEU A 18 3.85 7.24 -4.64
CA LEU A 18 3.27 6.20 -3.80
C LEU A 18 1.81 5.98 -4.20
N ILE A 19 1.48 4.74 -4.52
CA ILE A 19 0.12 4.32 -4.86
C ILE A 19 -0.34 3.30 -3.82
N LEU A 20 -1.48 3.56 -3.19
CA LEU A 20 -2.16 2.58 -2.36
C LEU A 20 -3.19 1.85 -3.23
N SER A 21 -2.81 0.70 -3.81
CA SER A 21 -3.66 -0.08 -4.71
C SER A 21 -4.85 -0.68 -3.96
N LYS A 22 -4.64 -1.20 -2.75
CA LYS A 22 -5.69 -1.61 -1.81
C LYS A 22 -6.41 -0.40 -1.22
N GLY A 23 -7.22 0.28 -2.03
CA GLY A 23 -7.79 1.59 -1.73
C GLY A 23 -8.63 1.65 -0.45
N HIS A 24 -9.20 0.52 0.01
CA HIS A 24 -9.91 0.42 1.28
C HIS A 24 -9.00 0.66 2.52
N GLY A 25 -7.67 0.67 2.36
CA GLY A 25 -6.71 1.09 3.39
C GLY A 25 -6.52 2.60 3.52
N CYS A 26 -7.39 3.40 2.92
CA CYS A 26 -7.26 4.85 2.76
C CYS A 26 -7.07 5.63 4.07
N LEU A 27 -7.64 5.18 5.19
CA LEU A 27 -7.51 5.88 6.48
C LEU A 27 -6.05 6.01 6.92
N ALA A 28 -5.24 4.96 6.73
CA ALA A 28 -3.81 5.01 7.01
C ALA A 28 -3.09 6.01 6.09
N LEU A 29 -3.42 6.00 4.79
CA LEU A 29 -2.86 6.94 3.82
C LEU A 29 -3.22 8.39 4.19
N TYR A 30 -4.49 8.67 4.50
CA TYR A 30 -4.94 10.03 4.84
C TYR A 30 -4.27 10.54 6.12
N SER A 31 -4.15 9.69 7.14
CA SER A 31 -3.47 10.03 8.37
C SER A 31 -2.01 10.41 8.13
N ILE A 32 -1.29 9.62 7.31
CA ILE A 32 0.10 9.88 6.96
C ILE A 32 0.23 11.16 6.10
N LEU A 33 -0.63 11.34 5.09
CA LEU A 33 -0.59 12.54 4.24
C LEU A 33 -0.83 13.81 5.06
N SER A 34 -1.79 13.78 5.99
CA SER A 34 -2.05 14.87 6.91
C SER A 34 -0.86 15.15 7.83
N ASP A 35 -0.26 14.11 8.42
CA ASP A 35 0.93 14.24 9.27
C ASP A 35 2.13 14.81 8.51
N LYS A 36 2.27 14.48 7.23
CA LYS A 36 3.31 15.02 6.34
C LYS A 36 3.00 16.40 5.78
N GLY A 37 1.83 17.00 6.13
CA GLY A 37 1.49 18.36 5.77
C GLY A 37 0.90 18.56 4.38
N PHE A 38 0.35 17.52 3.75
CA PHE A 38 -0.35 17.65 2.47
C PHE A 38 -1.71 18.34 2.64
N PHE A 39 -2.35 18.18 3.81
CA PHE A 39 -3.56 18.89 4.21
C PHE A 39 -3.68 18.92 5.74
N SER A 40 -4.56 19.76 6.26
CA SER A 40 -4.70 19.96 7.71
C SER A 40 -5.32 18.75 8.43
N LYS A 41 -4.91 18.51 9.68
CA LYS A 41 -5.47 17.43 10.53
C LYS A 41 -6.98 17.56 10.75
N GLN A 42 -7.52 18.80 10.72
CA GLN A 42 -8.97 19.03 10.84
C GLN A 42 -9.77 18.34 9.73
N LYS A 43 -9.19 18.20 8.52
CA LYS A 43 -9.86 17.48 7.41
C LYS A 43 -10.11 16.03 7.72
N LEU A 44 -9.31 15.36 8.55
CA LEU A 44 -9.54 13.97 8.93
C LEU A 44 -10.91 13.79 9.62
N LYS A 45 -11.40 14.79 10.34
CA LYS A 45 -12.73 14.76 10.99
C LYS A 45 -13.90 14.79 10.00
N THR A 46 -13.63 15.06 8.73
CA THR A 46 -14.65 15.13 7.67
C THR A 46 -14.73 13.85 6.84
N PHE A 47 -13.99 12.80 7.21
CA PHE A 47 -13.98 11.52 6.49
C PHE A 47 -15.39 11.02 6.19
N CYS A 48 -15.65 10.65 4.93
CA CYS A 48 -16.94 10.19 4.42
C CYS A 48 -18.13 11.12 4.66
N ARG A 49 -17.93 12.42 4.93
CA ARG A 49 -19.01 13.40 4.96
C ARG A 49 -19.30 13.93 3.54
N PRO A 50 -20.54 14.33 3.21
CA PRO A 50 -20.93 14.72 1.84
C PRO A 50 -20.06 15.78 1.18
N THR A 51 -19.48 16.72 1.94
CA THR A 51 -18.63 17.80 1.43
C THR A 51 -17.13 17.53 1.55
N SER A 52 -16.76 16.34 2.00
CA SER A 52 -15.35 15.97 2.21
C SER A 52 -14.69 15.47 0.94
N ILE A 53 -13.43 15.87 0.76
CA ILE A 53 -12.57 15.24 -0.25
C ILE A 53 -12.09 13.85 0.20
N LEU A 54 -12.25 13.49 1.49
CA LEU A 54 -11.77 12.22 2.06
C LEU A 54 -12.90 11.20 2.03
N GLY A 55 -13.01 10.49 0.94
CA GLY A 55 -13.95 9.37 0.75
C GLY A 55 -13.40 8.04 1.28
N GLY A 56 -14.21 6.98 1.16
CA GLY A 56 -13.83 5.61 1.55
C GLY A 56 -12.70 4.98 0.71
N HIS A 57 -12.32 5.64 -0.38
CA HIS A 57 -11.19 5.26 -1.24
C HIS A 57 -10.40 6.50 -1.66
N PRO A 58 -9.10 6.37 -1.96
CA PRO A 58 -8.28 7.50 -2.41
C PRO A 58 -8.76 8.04 -3.76
N ASP A 59 -8.77 9.36 -3.89
CA ASP A 59 -9.09 10.05 -5.14
C ASP A 59 -8.03 11.12 -5.45
N THR A 60 -7.83 11.43 -6.73
CA THR A 60 -6.79 12.36 -7.20
C THR A 60 -7.03 13.80 -6.78
N ASN A 61 -8.22 14.16 -6.32
CA ASN A 61 -8.52 15.47 -5.74
C ASN A 61 -7.89 15.66 -4.35
N ILE A 62 -7.39 14.59 -3.72
CA ILE A 62 -6.73 14.63 -2.41
C ILE A 62 -5.25 14.93 -2.62
N PRO A 63 -4.72 16.03 -2.02
CA PRO A 63 -3.30 16.36 -2.15
C PRO A 63 -2.39 15.20 -1.71
N GLY A 64 -1.47 14.78 -2.60
CA GLY A 64 -0.53 13.68 -2.35
C GLY A 64 -1.03 12.31 -2.80
N VAL A 65 -2.26 12.17 -3.26
CA VAL A 65 -2.77 10.96 -3.92
C VAL A 65 -2.41 10.99 -5.39
N GLU A 66 -1.79 9.91 -5.89
CA GLU A 66 -1.29 9.82 -7.27
C GLU A 66 -2.36 9.39 -8.26
N THR A 67 -3.29 8.55 -7.82
CA THR A 67 -4.37 8.01 -8.64
C THR A 67 -5.55 7.58 -7.79
N THR A 68 -6.73 7.64 -8.36
CA THR A 68 -7.94 7.05 -7.76
C THR A 68 -7.79 5.54 -7.72
N THR A 69 -8.06 4.93 -6.56
CA THR A 69 -8.02 3.49 -6.35
C THR A 69 -9.24 3.00 -5.58
N GLY A 70 -9.54 1.71 -5.69
CA GLY A 70 -10.74 1.08 -5.11
C GLY A 70 -11.07 -0.22 -5.81
N SER A 71 -11.01 -0.22 -7.15
CA SER A 71 -11.03 -1.46 -7.92
C SER A 71 -9.70 -2.17 -7.76
N LEU A 72 -9.71 -3.34 -7.10
CA LEU A 72 -8.51 -4.11 -6.79
C LEU A 72 -7.78 -4.53 -8.08
N GLY A 73 -6.46 -4.64 -8.01
CA GLY A 73 -5.59 -5.03 -9.12
C GLY A 73 -5.20 -3.90 -10.08
N HIS A 74 -5.93 -2.77 -10.11
CA HIS A 74 -5.69 -1.69 -11.08
C HIS A 74 -4.53 -0.78 -10.68
N GLY A 75 -4.33 -0.52 -9.39
CA GLY A 75 -3.29 0.39 -8.92
C GLY A 75 -1.88 -0.05 -9.31
N LEU A 76 -1.62 -1.36 -9.40
CA LEU A 76 -0.34 -1.89 -9.86
C LEU A 76 -0.08 -1.55 -11.34
N SER A 77 -1.06 -1.75 -12.21
CA SER A 77 -0.93 -1.45 -13.64
C SER A 77 -0.67 0.04 -13.89
N ILE A 78 -1.35 0.91 -13.13
CA ILE A 78 -1.09 2.37 -13.15
C ILE A 78 0.33 2.67 -12.67
N ALA A 79 0.78 2.06 -11.58
CA ALA A 79 2.15 2.22 -11.06
C ALA A 79 3.20 1.81 -12.10
N ILE A 80 2.94 0.74 -12.85
CA ILE A 80 3.80 0.25 -13.93
C ILE A 80 3.90 1.29 -15.06
N GLY A 81 2.77 1.85 -15.50
CA GLY A 81 2.75 2.90 -16.51
C GLY A 81 3.56 4.14 -16.08
N ILE A 82 3.40 4.58 -14.84
CA ILE A 82 4.17 5.68 -14.26
C ILE A 82 5.67 5.32 -14.19
N ALA A 83 6.02 4.12 -13.72
CA ALA A 83 7.40 3.69 -13.62
C ALA A 83 8.08 3.62 -15.00
N LEU A 84 7.37 3.12 -16.02
CA LEU A 84 7.83 3.07 -17.40
C LEU A 84 8.08 4.48 -17.94
N SER A 85 7.13 5.40 -17.76
CA SER A 85 7.27 6.81 -18.16
C SER A 85 8.50 7.46 -17.50
N LEU A 86 8.68 7.28 -16.21
CA LEU A 86 9.84 7.81 -15.48
C LEU A 86 11.16 7.20 -15.99
N LYS A 87 11.16 5.91 -16.35
CA LYS A 87 12.33 5.22 -16.90
C LYS A 87 12.69 5.75 -18.29
N ILE A 88 11.71 5.93 -19.18
CA ILE A 88 11.89 6.53 -20.51
C ILE A 88 12.48 7.94 -20.38
N LYS A 89 11.96 8.73 -19.45
CA LYS A 89 12.46 10.08 -19.13
C LYS A 89 13.81 10.09 -18.38
N LYS A 90 14.43 8.92 -18.18
CA LYS A 90 15.70 8.78 -17.43
C LYS A 90 15.64 9.41 -16.02
N SER A 91 14.45 9.50 -15.42
CA SER A 91 14.27 10.00 -14.06
C SER A 91 14.87 9.05 -13.03
N LYS A 92 15.40 9.63 -11.94
CA LYS A 92 15.89 8.87 -10.78
C LYS A 92 14.78 8.55 -9.76
N SER A 93 13.55 9.01 -10.01
CA SER A 93 12.40 8.81 -9.14
C SER A 93 11.94 7.35 -9.15
N ARG A 94 11.44 6.88 -8.02
CA ARG A 94 10.90 5.53 -7.85
C ARG A 94 9.38 5.59 -7.73
N VAL A 95 8.75 4.48 -8.07
CA VAL A 95 7.32 4.24 -7.86
C VAL A 95 7.17 3.12 -6.83
N PHE A 96 6.39 3.39 -5.81
CA PHE A 96 6.01 2.45 -4.77
C PHE A 96 4.52 2.17 -4.90
N VAL A 97 4.15 0.91 -4.91
CA VAL A 97 2.74 0.50 -4.90
C VAL A 97 2.52 -0.50 -3.78
N ILE A 98 1.47 -0.26 -2.98
CA ILE A 98 1.06 -1.15 -1.90
C ILE A 98 -0.17 -1.91 -2.36
N VAL A 99 -0.05 -3.23 -2.43
CA VAL A 99 -1.11 -4.17 -2.76
C VAL A 99 -1.44 -5.04 -1.55
N GLY A 100 -2.66 -5.54 -1.45
CA GLY A 100 -3.04 -6.56 -0.48
C GLY A 100 -2.78 -7.97 -1.00
N ASP A 101 -2.60 -8.93 -0.09
CA ASP A 101 -2.49 -10.34 -0.47
C ASP A 101 -3.79 -10.88 -1.12
N GLY A 102 -4.96 -10.49 -0.61
CA GLY A 102 -6.24 -10.78 -1.26
C GLY A 102 -6.38 -10.13 -2.64
N GLU A 103 -5.83 -8.93 -2.83
CA GLU A 103 -5.80 -8.23 -4.11
C GLU A 103 -4.96 -8.99 -5.16
N MET A 104 -3.99 -9.78 -4.74
CA MET A 104 -3.18 -10.60 -5.65
C MET A 104 -3.97 -11.74 -6.31
N ASN A 105 -5.22 -11.98 -5.92
CA ASN A 105 -6.12 -12.88 -6.64
C ASN A 105 -6.61 -12.28 -7.98
N GLU A 106 -6.49 -10.96 -8.17
CA GLU A 106 -6.85 -10.30 -9.42
C GLU A 106 -5.87 -10.67 -10.54
N GLY A 107 -6.38 -11.11 -11.69
CA GLY A 107 -5.57 -11.46 -12.87
C GLY A 107 -4.69 -10.32 -13.36
N SER A 108 -5.20 -9.08 -13.28
CA SER A 108 -4.48 -7.86 -13.68
C SER A 108 -3.18 -7.62 -12.90
N ILE A 109 -3.06 -8.13 -11.67
CA ILE A 109 -1.81 -8.11 -10.91
C ILE A 109 -0.72 -8.89 -11.66
N TRP A 110 -1.03 -10.11 -12.09
CA TRP A 110 -0.05 -11.01 -12.75
C TRP A 110 0.29 -10.51 -14.16
N GLU A 111 -0.68 -10.03 -14.91
CA GLU A 111 -0.47 -9.37 -16.20
C GLU A 111 0.45 -8.15 -16.07
N GLY A 112 0.20 -7.32 -15.05
CA GLY A 112 1.05 -6.18 -14.72
C GLY A 112 2.47 -6.61 -14.38
N LEU A 113 2.66 -7.65 -13.56
CA LEU A 113 4.00 -8.14 -13.19
C LEU A 113 4.77 -8.67 -14.41
N MET A 114 4.13 -9.33 -15.38
CA MET A 114 4.76 -9.70 -16.66
C MET A 114 5.30 -8.47 -17.38
N SER A 115 4.48 -7.41 -17.47
CA SER A 115 4.87 -6.14 -18.10
C SER A 115 6.04 -5.48 -17.34
N ALA A 116 5.97 -5.41 -16.02
CA ALA A 116 7.02 -4.84 -15.19
C ALA A 116 8.37 -5.56 -15.38
N SER A 117 8.33 -6.88 -15.44
CA SER A 117 9.49 -7.74 -15.70
C SER A 117 10.07 -7.52 -17.09
N LYS A 118 9.22 -7.59 -18.15
CA LYS A 118 9.60 -7.35 -19.54
C LYS A 118 10.35 -6.02 -19.70
N HIS A 119 9.83 -4.96 -19.10
CA HIS A 119 10.41 -3.62 -19.19
C HIS A 119 11.53 -3.38 -18.16
N LYS A 120 11.89 -4.41 -17.37
CA LYS A 120 12.96 -4.34 -16.35
C LYS A 120 12.80 -3.10 -15.46
N LEU A 121 11.59 -2.86 -14.94
CA LEU A 121 11.26 -1.64 -14.19
C LEU A 121 11.94 -1.64 -12.82
N ASP A 122 13.23 -1.42 -12.85
CA ASP A 122 14.08 -1.36 -11.67
C ASP A 122 13.80 -0.15 -10.76
N ASN A 123 12.96 0.79 -11.18
CA ASN A 123 12.44 1.90 -10.40
C ASN A 123 11.05 1.62 -9.78
N LEU A 124 10.50 0.42 -9.96
CA LEU A 124 9.24 -0.03 -9.35
C LEU A 124 9.51 -0.85 -8.09
N VAL A 125 8.77 -0.57 -7.02
CA VAL A 125 8.74 -1.33 -5.77
C VAL A 125 7.30 -1.72 -5.48
N VAL A 126 7.02 -3.02 -5.52
CA VAL A 126 5.72 -3.61 -5.15
C VAL A 126 5.81 -4.06 -3.69
N ILE A 127 4.95 -3.55 -2.83
CA ILE A 127 4.88 -3.90 -1.41
C ILE A 127 3.58 -4.69 -1.22
N VAL A 128 3.72 -5.95 -0.84
CA VAL A 128 2.58 -6.83 -0.56
C VAL A 128 2.31 -6.78 0.95
N ASP A 129 1.17 -6.24 1.35
CA ASP A 129 0.66 -6.36 2.71
C ASP A 129 0.07 -7.76 2.90
N HIS A 130 0.92 -8.67 3.39
CA HIS A 130 0.59 -10.09 3.55
C HIS A 130 0.12 -10.33 4.99
N ASN A 131 -1.16 -10.07 5.22
CA ASN A 131 -1.82 -10.27 6.52
C ASN A 131 -2.62 -11.57 6.58
N ASN A 132 -2.68 -12.31 5.48
CA ASN A 132 -3.35 -13.60 5.33
C ASN A 132 -4.86 -13.56 5.63
N LEU A 133 -5.48 -12.39 5.46
CA LEU A 133 -6.93 -12.20 5.64
C LEU A 133 -7.52 -11.34 4.53
N GLN A 134 -8.62 -11.84 3.95
CA GLN A 134 -9.50 -11.09 3.07
C GLN A 134 -10.96 -11.28 3.51
N THR A 135 -11.93 -10.74 2.78
CA THR A 135 -13.35 -10.65 3.19
C THR A 135 -13.95 -11.98 3.67
N TYR A 136 -13.58 -13.09 3.06
CA TYR A 136 -14.20 -14.40 3.31
C TYR A 136 -13.27 -15.45 3.92
N GLY A 137 -12.03 -15.10 4.22
CA GLY A 137 -11.04 -16.03 4.76
C GLY A 137 -9.61 -15.69 4.36
N SER A 138 -8.73 -16.66 4.37
CA SER A 138 -7.37 -16.46 3.85
C SER A 138 -7.34 -16.48 2.31
N PRO A 139 -6.35 -15.83 1.66
CA PRO A 139 -6.20 -15.90 0.20
C PRO A 139 -6.07 -17.32 -0.34
N LYS A 140 -5.52 -18.24 0.44
CA LYS A 140 -5.41 -19.65 0.10
C LYS A 140 -6.77 -20.36 0.10
N GLU A 141 -7.60 -20.13 1.12
CA GLU A 141 -8.92 -20.74 1.23
C GLU A 141 -9.88 -20.22 0.17
N VAL A 142 -9.82 -18.91 -0.13
CA VAL A 142 -10.76 -18.26 -1.05
C VAL A 142 -10.42 -18.53 -2.52
N ALA A 143 -9.15 -18.49 -2.91
CA ALA A 143 -8.74 -18.59 -4.31
C ALA A 143 -7.48 -19.43 -4.54
N GLY A 144 -7.07 -20.25 -3.58
CA GLY A 144 -5.91 -21.12 -3.71
C GLY A 144 -4.57 -20.36 -3.84
N LEU A 145 -4.52 -19.09 -3.50
CA LEU A 145 -3.30 -18.30 -3.57
C LEU A 145 -2.40 -18.65 -2.39
N ASP A 146 -1.36 -19.40 -2.67
CA ASP A 146 -0.28 -19.73 -1.75
C ASP A 146 1.08 -19.39 -2.38
N ASN A 147 2.16 -19.57 -1.62
CA ASN A 147 3.53 -19.43 -2.11
C ASN A 147 3.77 -18.14 -2.93
N ILE A 148 3.22 -17.00 -2.46
CA ILE A 148 3.34 -15.71 -3.13
C ILE A 148 4.80 -15.41 -3.51
N LYS A 149 5.76 -15.78 -2.65
CA LYS A 149 7.19 -15.59 -2.90
C LYS A 149 7.63 -16.29 -4.19
N GLU A 150 7.33 -17.58 -4.33
CA GLU A 150 7.75 -18.36 -5.49
C GLU A 150 7.07 -17.88 -6.77
N LYS A 151 5.78 -17.51 -6.67
CA LYS A 151 5.05 -16.91 -7.79
C LYS A 151 5.73 -15.61 -8.25
N LEU A 152 6.07 -14.68 -7.34
CA LEU A 152 6.75 -13.44 -7.68
C LEU A 152 8.15 -13.67 -8.26
N LEU A 153 8.88 -14.68 -7.77
CA LEU A 153 10.18 -15.08 -8.33
C LEU A 153 10.02 -15.60 -9.76
N SER A 154 8.99 -16.40 -10.05
CA SER A 154 8.72 -16.95 -11.41
C SER A 154 8.38 -15.82 -12.41
N PHE A 155 7.84 -14.70 -11.94
CA PHE A 155 7.68 -13.48 -12.74
C PHE A 155 8.96 -12.64 -12.87
N ASN A 156 10.12 -13.20 -12.42
CA ASN A 156 11.44 -12.58 -12.54
C ASN A 156 11.62 -11.27 -11.75
N LEU A 157 10.95 -11.14 -10.60
CA LEU A 157 11.16 -10.03 -9.67
C LEU A 157 12.32 -10.32 -8.71
N GLU A 158 12.96 -9.28 -8.16
CA GLU A 158 13.71 -9.40 -6.90
C GLU A 158 12.69 -9.49 -5.77
N VAL A 159 12.76 -10.51 -4.91
CA VAL A 159 11.78 -10.73 -3.84
C VAL A 159 12.46 -10.71 -2.48
N LYS A 160 11.87 -9.95 -1.54
CA LYS A 160 12.26 -9.93 -0.12
C LYS A 160 11.04 -10.24 0.74
N VAL A 161 11.23 -11.06 1.77
CA VAL A 161 10.19 -11.35 2.76
C VAL A 161 10.66 -10.79 4.09
N ILE A 162 9.80 -9.99 4.74
CA ILE A 162 10.15 -9.28 5.98
C ILE A 162 9.01 -9.28 6.99
N ASN A 163 9.33 -9.00 8.24
CA ASN A 163 8.34 -8.59 9.22
C ASN A 163 7.85 -7.18 8.86
N GLY A 164 6.58 -7.06 8.43
CA GLY A 164 5.95 -5.80 8.01
C GLY A 164 5.69 -4.82 9.15
N HIS A 165 5.80 -5.25 10.41
CA HIS A 165 5.71 -4.36 11.59
C HIS A 165 7.07 -3.81 12.03
N SER A 166 8.17 -4.25 11.41
CA SER A 166 9.50 -3.73 11.69
C SER A 166 9.88 -2.58 10.75
N VAL A 167 9.84 -1.35 11.25
CA VAL A 167 10.27 -0.16 10.50
C VAL A 167 11.72 -0.31 10.01
N LEU A 168 12.59 -0.93 10.82
CA LEU A 168 13.98 -1.16 10.46
C LEU A 168 14.10 -2.17 9.30
N ALA A 169 13.32 -3.26 9.32
CA ALA A 169 13.30 -4.25 8.24
C ALA A 169 12.79 -3.63 6.94
N ILE A 170 11.70 -2.83 7.00
CA ILE A 170 11.19 -2.08 5.86
C ILE A 170 12.27 -1.15 5.30
N LYS A 171 12.89 -0.33 6.15
CA LYS A 171 13.93 0.61 5.74
C LYS A 171 15.12 -0.09 5.09
N ARG A 172 15.55 -1.23 5.62
CA ARG A 172 16.65 -2.04 5.06
C ARG A 172 16.26 -2.67 3.71
N SER A 173 15.04 -3.20 3.59
CA SER A 173 14.56 -3.84 2.36
C SER A 173 14.45 -2.86 1.19
N LEU A 174 14.12 -1.60 1.46
CA LEU A 174 14.00 -0.52 0.48
C LEU A 174 15.34 0.05 0.02
N LYS A 175 16.46 -0.30 0.69
CA LYS A 175 17.81 -0.04 0.17
C LYS A 175 18.04 -0.91 -1.05
N ARG A 176 18.35 -0.28 -2.17
CA ARG A 176 18.45 -0.93 -3.46
C ARG A 176 19.89 -1.34 -3.79
N ASN A 177 20.05 -2.54 -4.30
CA ASN A 177 21.26 -2.90 -5.01
C ASN A 177 21.15 -2.39 -6.47
N LYS A 178 21.95 -1.38 -6.81
CA LYS A 178 21.94 -0.76 -8.16
C LYS A 178 22.33 -1.73 -9.29
N LYS A 179 22.95 -2.86 -8.97
CA LYS A 179 23.31 -3.90 -9.97
C LYS A 179 22.09 -4.71 -10.43
N ILE A 180 21.05 -4.77 -9.61
CA ILE A 180 19.84 -5.53 -9.93
C ILE A 180 18.93 -4.66 -10.82
N LYS A 181 18.66 -5.15 -12.02
CA LYS A 181 17.82 -4.48 -13.03
C LYS A 181 16.43 -5.12 -13.15
N LYS A 182 15.83 -5.46 -12.01
CA LYS A 182 14.51 -6.09 -11.89
C LYS A 182 13.59 -5.24 -11.04
N PRO A 183 12.25 -5.32 -11.19
CA PRO A 183 11.32 -4.79 -10.20
C PRO A 183 11.56 -5.45 -8.84
N LEU A 184 11.38 -4.70 -7.76
CA LEU A 184 11.50 -5.22 -6.40
C LEU A 184 10.11 -5.51 -5.85
N ALA A 185 9.88 -6.72 -5.34
CA ALA A 185 8.74 -7.07 -4.52
C ALA A 185 9.16 -7.28 -3.07
N ILE A 186 8.40 -6.71 -2.14
CA ILE A 186 8.62 -6.85 -0.69
C ILE A 186 7.34 -7.43 -0.10
N ILE A 187 7.40 -8.67 0.35
CA ILE A 187 6.31 -9.33 1.08
C ILE A 187 6.46 -8.95 2.55
N CYS A 188 5.54 -8.14 3.02
CA CYS A 188 5.47 -7.69 4.40
C CYS A 188 4.51 -8.60 5.17
N ASN A 189 5.03 -9.54 5.95
CA ASN A 189 4.20 -10.32 6.84
C ASN A 189 3.68 -9.41 7.95
N THR A 190 2.37 -9.24 7.99
CA THR A 190 1.67 -8.35 8.93
C THR A 190 0.57 -9.10 9.67
N ILE A 191 0.04 -8.48 10.69
CA ILE A 191 -1.15 -8.92 11.41
C ILE A 191 -2.22 -7.85 11.20
N LYS A 192 -3.34 -8.22 10.60
CA LYS A 192 -4.48 -7.30 10.44
C LYS A 192 -4.96 -6.83 11.81
N GLY A 193 -5.17 -5.51 11.95
CA GLY A 193 -5.58 -4.91 13.23
C GLY A 193 -4.48 -4.78 14.28
N LYS A 194 -3.19 -4.95 13.89
CA LYS A 194 -2.04 -4.84 14.79
C LYS A 194 -2.09 -3.59 15.66
N GLY A 195 -1.91 -3.77 16.96
CA GLY A 195 -1.99 -2.71 17.96
C GLY A 195 -3.34 -2.63 18.67
N ILE A 196 -4.35 -3.36 18.19
CA ILE A 196 -5.67 -3.46 18.83
C ILE A 196 -5.90 -4.92 19.21
N ASP A 197 -5.59 -5.27 20.44
CA ASP A 197 -5.55 -6.63 20.97
C ASP A 197 -6.82 -7.47 20.67
N PHE A 198 -7.99 -6.87 20.77
CA PHE A 198 -9.27 -7.53 20.49
C PHE A 198 -9.65 -7.57 18.99
N ALA A 199 -8.87 -6.94 18.11
CA ALA A 199 -9.08 -6.90 16.65
C ALA A 199 -7.99 -7.63 15.86
N GLU A 200 -6.83 -7.91 16.49
CA GLU A 200 -5.70 -8.57 15.83
C GLU A 200 -6.11 -9.92 15.24
N GLY A 201 -5.90 -10.09 13.92
CA GLY A 201 -6.14 -11.33 13.21
C GLY A 201 -7.61 -11.77 13.12
N LYS A 202 -8.55 -10.91 13.48
CA LYS A 202 -9.98 -11.26 13.47
C LYS A 202 -10.67 -10.80 12.20
N LEU A 203 -11.39 -11.74 11.58
CA LEU A 203 -12.14 -11.53 10.35
C LEU A 203 -13.27 -10.51 10.54
N ASP A 204 -13.96 -10.52 11.68
CA ASP A 204 -15.08 -9.62 12.01
C ASP A 204 -14.69 -8.13 11.96
N TRP A 205 -13.38 -7.85 12.00
CA TRP A 205 -12.82 -6.50 11.88
C TRP A 205 -12.46 -6.15 10.44
N HIS A 206 -12.67 -7.05 9.50
CA HIS A 206 -12.56 -6.74 8.09
C HIS A 206 -13.79 -5.96 7.63
N HIS A 207 -13.64 -4.76 7.10
CA HIS A 207 -14.74 -3.85 6.71
C HIS A 207 -15.70 -3.45 7.86
N LYS A 208 -15.20 -3.26 9.07
CA LYS A 208 -16.03 -2.75 10.17
C LYS A 208 -16.52 -1.34 9.85
N ALA A 209 -17.81 -1.22 9.50
CA ALA A 209 -18.38 0.03 8.99
C ALA A 209 -18.84 0.99 10.09
N SER A 210 -19.27 0.47 11.23
CA SER A 210 -19.79 1.27 12.35
C SER A 210 -19.22 0.78 13.66
N LEU A 211 -19.00 1.70 14.59
CA LEU A 211 -18.49 1.45 15.92
C LEU A 211 -19.40 2.18 16.93
N ASP A 212 -19.83 1.48 17.97
CA ASP A 212 -20.49 2.10 19.10
C ASP A 212 -19.50 2.82 20.02
N ASP A 213 -20.01 3.67 20.91
CA ASP A 213 -19.19 4.49 21.82
C ASP A 213 -18.33 3.61 22.76
N MET A 214 -18.83 2.45 23.17
CA MET A 214 -18.10 1.53 24.04
C MET A 214 -16.89 0.93 23.29
N THR A 215 -17.09 0.50 22.07
CA THR A 215 -16.01 0.00 21.19
C THR A 215 -14.99 1.10 20.89
N MET A 216 -15.46 2.33 20.63
CA MET A 216 -14.56 3.48 20.44
C MET A 216 -13.70 3.74 21.68
N LYS A 217 -14.27 3.70 22.88
CA LYS A 217 -13.50 3.81 24.15
C LYS A 217 -12.45 2.70 24.28
N LYS A 218 -12.81 1.46 23.96
CA LYS A 218 -11.88 0.31 23.98
C LYS A 218 -10.72 0.52 23.00
N LEU A 219 -11.01 0.97 21.77
CA LEU A 219 -9.98 1.30 20.77
C LEU A 219 -9.01 2.36 21.28
N HIS A 220 -9.52 3.48 21.82
CA HIS A 220 -8.68 4.52 22.38
C HIS A 220 -7.79 4.02 23.54
N ASN A 221 -8.32 3.13 24.38
CA ASN A 221 -7.54 2.55 25.47
C ASN A 221 -6.44 1.60 24.98
N SER A 222 -6.71 0.81 23.93
CA SER A 222 -5.68 -0.03 23.30
C SER A 222 -4.55 0.82 22.68
N LEU A 223 -4.88 1.91 22.01
CA LEU A 223 -3.88 2.82 21.43
C LEU A 223 -2.97 3.47 22.48
N LYS A 224 -3.48 3.76 23.69
CA LYS A 224 -2.67 4.31 24.78
C LYS A 224 -1.62 3.34 25.34
N LYS A 225 -1.78 2.05 25.09
CA LYS A 225 -0.86 0.98 25.55
C LYS A 225 0.27 0.72 24.52
N LEU A 226 0.20 1.32 23.33
CA LEU A 226 1.25 1.20 22.33
C LEU A 226 2.47 2.00 22.77
N PRO A 227 3.70 1.46 22.56
CA PRO A 227 4.95 2.12 22.93
C PRO A 227 5.23 3.36 22.09
#